data_31dca44a4a1fcd2f329b990d1e464651
#
_entry.id   31dca44a4a1fcd2f329b990d1e464651
#
_cell.length_a   1.000
_cell.length_b   1.000
_cell.length_c   1.000
_cell.angle_alpha   90.00
_cell.angle_beta   90.00
_cell.angle_gamma   90.00
#
_symmetry.space_group_name_H-M   'P 1'
#
loop_
_entity.id
_entity.type
_entity.pdbx_description
1 polymer ?
#
loop_
_entity_poly.entity_id
_entity_poly.type
_entity_poly.pdbx_seq_one_letter_code
_entity_poly.pdbx_strand_id
1 'polypeptide(L)'
;MLGGRNERNRSIGAGRRPRFMTLLTLLMLLLGGRMFITGASDLYRVVTGKAEVLNLDGGLNAENEVILRGQVVLDNALARFRPVTLTLHALARLGLGLLYLFAVAALFSGDARARRACLLAGWTGIAVSAGNALFLVVVVRRMLPWLLPMLSFAMAQDATRAGRPAPEAVMVAEHARLFLVDVPLVVSGMGVLWSLLLIAYFRGRRVRLFYNQAR
;
A
#
# COMPACT_ATOMS: atom_id res chain seq x y z
N MET A 1 -42.34 -42.45 -16.56
CA MET A 1 -41.18 -41.92 -17.29
C MET A 1 -41.04 -40.40 -17.11
N LEU A 2 -40.55 -39.92 -15.96
CA LEU A 2 -40.32 -38.50 -15.65
C LEU A 2 -39.04 -38.34 -14.77
N GLY A 3 -37.91 -38.86 -15.26
CA GLY A 3 -36.66 -38.80 -14.48
C GLY A 3 -35.45 -38.18 -15.18
N GLY A 4 -35.58 -37.70 -16.43
CA GLY A 4 -34.44 -37.38 -17.30
C GLY A 4 -34.07 -35.88 -17.44
N ARG A 5 -34.77 -34.94 -16.78
CA ARG A 5 -34.58 -33.50 -17.02
C ARG A 5 -33.67 -32.75 -16.04
N ASN A 6 -33.34 -33.37 -14.91
CA ASN A 6 -32.61 -32.66 -13.83
C ASN A 6 -31.08 -32.86 -13.82
N GLU A 7 -30.54 -33.81 -14.56
CA GLU A 7 -29.09 -34.07 -14.55
C GLU A 7 -28.29 -33.23 -15.55
N ARG A 8 -28.93 -32.78 -16.66
CA ARG A 8 -28.25 -31.91 -17.65
C ARG A 8 -27.97 -30.50 -17.14
N ASN A 9 -28.66 -30.02 -16.11
CA ASN A 9 -28.46 -28.68 -15.59
C ASN A 9 -27.36 -28.59 -14.49
N ARG A 10 -26.90 -29.72 -13.93
CA ARG A 10 -25.83 -29.74 -12.93
C ARG A 10 -24.42 -29.69 -13.50
N SER A 11 -24.22 -30.09 -14.75
CA SER A 11 -22.89 -30.11 -15.40
C SER A 11 -22.48 -28.77 -16.04
N ILE A 12 -23.40 -27.80 -16.15
CA ILE A 12 -23.08 -26.46 -16.71
C ILE A 12 -22.49 -25.51 -15.64
N GLY A 13 -22.52 -25.87 -14.36
CA GLY A 13 -22.15 -25.01 -13.23
C GLY A 13 -20.72 -25.11 -12.72
N ALA A 14 -19.88 -26.03 -13.24
CA ALA A 14 -18.43 -26.02 -12.96
C ALA A 14 -17.73 -24.95 -13.82
N GLY A 15 -18.27 -23.74 -13.82
CA GLY A 15 -17.76 -22.62 -14.58
C GLY A 15 -16.30 -22.35 -14.20
N ARG A 16 -15.40 -22.56 -15.18
CA ARG A 16 -13.98 -22.17 -15.05
C ARG A 16 -13.92 -20.77 -14.47
N ARG A 17 -13.20 -20.62 -13.36
CA ARG A 17 -12.94 -19.31 -12.76
C ARG A 17 -12.49 -18.35 -13.86
N PRO A 18 -13.06 -17.16 -13.96
CA PRO A 18 -12.63 -16.21 -14.97
C PRO A 18 -11.12 -15.96 -14.83
N ARG A 19 -10.35 -16.11 -15.90
CA ARG A 19 -8.87 -15.94 -15.86
C ARG A 19 -8.45 -14.63 -15.23
N PHE A 20 -9.24 -13.58 -15.45
CA PHE A 20 -9.00 -12.26 -14.86
C PHE A 20 -9.17 -12.26 -13.33
N MET A 21 -10.03 -13.10 -12.78
CA MET A 21 -10.21 -13.26 -11.33
C MET A 21 -8.95 -13.79 -10.64
N THR A 22 -8.23 -14.72 -11.27
CA THR A 22 -6.96 -15.24 -10.76
C THR A 22 -5.89 -14.15 -10.73
N LEU A 23 -5.79 -13.36 -11.81
CA LEU A 23 -4.85 -12.22 -11.85
C LEU A 23 -5.15 -11.21 -10.75
N LEU A 24 -6.42 -10.81 -10.59
CA LEU A 24 -6.83 -9.89 -9.52
C LEU A 24 -6.51 -10.44 -8.14
N THR A 25 -6.72 -11.75 -7.92
CA THR A 25 -6.43 -12.41 -6.64
C THR A 25 -4.93 -12.35 -6.32
N LEU A 26 -4.07 -12.61 -7.31
CA LEU A 26 -2.61 -12.50 -7.13
C LEU A 26 -2.18 -11.07 -6.83
N LEU A 27 -2.72 -10.09 -7.55
CA LEU A 27 -2.42 -8.68 -7.29
C LEU A 27 -2.91 -8.24 -5.91
N MET A 28 -4.10 -8.69 -5.48
CA MET A 28 -4.60 -8.44 -4.11
C MET A 28 -3.71 -9.09 -3.06
N LEU A 29 -3.17 -10.28 -3.30
CA LEU A 29 -2.25 -10.95 -2.39
C LEU A 29 -0.95 -10.15 -2.23
N LEU A 30 -0.36 -9.71 -3.33
CA LEU A 30 0.89 -8.93 -3.31
C LEU A 30 0.68 -7.57 -2.62
N LEU A 31 -0.37 -6.84 -3.00
CA LEU A 31 -0.68 -5.54 -2.41
C LEU A 31 -1.06 -5.67 -0.93
N GLY A 32 -1.86 -6.67 -0.58
CA GLY A 32 -2.28 -6.94 0.79
C GLY A 32 -1.09 -7.33 1.67
N GLY A 33 -0.21 -8.21 1.19
CA GLY A 33 1.02 -8.58 1.90
C GLY A 33 1.94 -7.39 2.13
N ARG A 34 2.18 -6.56 1.10
CA ARG A 34 2.98 -5.35 1.23
C ARG A 34 2.38 -4.38 2.25
N MET A 35 1.07 -4.09 2.16
CA MET A 35 0.40 -3.17 3.09
C MET A 35 0.40 -3.69 4.52
N PHE A 36 0.24 -5.00 4.71
CA PHE A 36 0.31 -5.62 6.02
C PHE A 36 1.71 -5.46 6.63
N ILE A 37 2.76 -5.80 5.89
CA ILE A 37 4.15 -5.71 6.37
C ILE A 37 4.52 -4.25 6.68
N THR A 38 4.22 -3.30 5.78
CA THR A 38 4.53 -1.89 6.01
C THR A 38 3.74 -1.31 7.18
N GLY A 39 2.44 -1.61 7.27
CA GLY A 39 1.61 -1.15 8.39
C GLY A 39 2.06 -1.72 9.74
N ALA A 40 2.46 -3.00 9.79
CA ALA A 40 3.00 -3.63 10.99
C ALA A 40 4.36 -3.03 11.40
N SER A 41 5.24 -2.76 10.42
CA SER A 41 6.53 -2.10 10.65
C SER A 41 6.35 -0.68 11.19
N ASP A 42 5.46 0.12 10.59
CA ASP A 42 5.16 1.49 11.03
C ASP A 42 4.58 1.48 12.46
N LEU A 43 3.67 0.54 12.77
CA LEU A 43 3.11 0.41 14.11
C LEU A 43 4.16 -0.02 15.14
N TYR A 44 5.03 -0.96 14.78
CA TYR A 44 6.15 -1.39 15.63
C TYR A 44 7.08 -0.22 15.97
N ARG A 45 7.41 0.65 14.99
CA ARG A 45 8.22 1.85 15.19
C ARG A 45 7.58 2.83 16.17
N VAL A 46 6.26 3.05 16.05
CA VAL A 46 5.53 3.93 16.97
C VAL A 46 5.55 3.38 18.39
N VAL A 47 5.31 2.07 18.56
CA VAL A 47 5.22 1.44 19.88
C VAL A 47 6.59 1.35 20.57
N THR A 48 7.64 1.05 19.84
CA THR A 48 8.98 0.83 20.40
C THR A 48 9.82 2.11 20.49
N GLY A 49 9.43 3.18 19.78
CA GLY A 49 10.20 4.40 19.64
C GLY A 49 11.56 4.19 18.95
N LYS A 50 11.80 2.98 18.42
CA LYS A 50 13.06 2.66 17.74
C LYS A 50 13.00 3.19 16.31
N ALA A 51 13.82 4.21 16.06
CA ALA A 51 14.17 4.59 14.70
C ALA A 51 14.97 3.46 14.06
N GLU A 52 14.58 3.00 12.89
CA GLU A 52 15.42 2.13 12.10
C GLU A 52 16.62 2.93 11.62
N VAL A 53 17.78 2.68 12.22
CA VAL A 53 19.04 3.12 11.64
C VAL A 53 19.32 2.14 10.50
N LEU A 54 18.98 2.53 9.27
CA LEU A 54 19.43 1.82 8.10
C LEU A 54 20.94 1.97 8.00
N ASN A 55 21.68 0.94 8.41
CA ASN A 55 23.08 0.79 8.04
C ASN A 55 23.16 0.57 6.54
N LEU A 56 23.33 1.65 5.79
CA LEU A 56 23.45 1.65 4.34
C LEU A 56 24.92 1.48 3.92
N ASP A 57 25.63 0.54 4.53
CA ASP A 57 27.06 0.27 4.24
C ASP A 57 27.32 -0.36 2.85
N GLY A 58 26.30 -0.48 2.03
CA GLY A 58 26.40 -1.15 0.74
C GLY A 58 26.20 -0.23 -0.45
N GLY A 59 27.23 0.48 -0.91
CA GLY A 59 27.43 0.88 -2.33
C GLY A 59 26.22 1.42 -3.11
N LEU A 60 25.22 2.03 -2.43
CA LEU A 60 24.04 2.60 -3.07
C LEU A 60 24.45 3.86 -3.85
N ASN A 61 23.85 4.04 -5.03
CA ASN A 61 23.95 5.30 -5.76
C ASN A 61 23.44 6.46 -4.88
N ALA A 62 24.06 7.64 -4.99
CA ALA A 62 23.73 8.81 -4.18
C ALA A 62 22.22 9.13 -4.14
N GLU A 63 21.52 8.93 -5.26
CA GLU A 63 20.07 9.12 -5.37
C GLU A 63 19.26 8.18 -4.48
N ASN A 64 19.59 6.89 -4.49
CA ASN A 64 18.91 5.89 -3.64
C ASN A 64 19.18 6.14 -2.16
N GLU A 65 20.36 6.63 -1.83
CA GLU A 65 20.73 7.03 -0.47
C GLU A 65 19.88 8.21 0.02
N VAL A 66 19.67 9.24 -0.82
CA VAL A 66 18.78 10.39 -0.50
C VAL A 66 17.37 9.90 -0.19
N ILE A 67 16.84 9.00 -1.02
CA ILE A 67 15.47 8.49 -0.86
C ILE A 67 15.31 7.75 0.45
N LEU A 68 16.21 6.80 0.73
CA LEU A 68 16.14 5.96 1.93
C LEU A 68 16.35 6.77 3.21
N ARG A 69 17.33 7.68 3.23
CA ARG A 69 17.56 8.58 4.38
C ARG A 69 16.42 9.57 4.55
N GLY A 70 15.88 10.11 3.45
CA GLY A 70 14.72 11.00 3.48
C GLY A 70 13.50 10.31 4.12
N GLN A 71 13.25 9.06 3.80
CA GLN A 71 12.17 8.27 4.42
C GLN A 71 12.42 8.06 5.92
N VAL A 72 13.64 7.68 6.31
CA VAL A 72 13.98 7.49 7.73
C VAL A 72 13.85 8.78 8.52
N VAL A 73 14.35 9.92 8.00
CA VAL A 73 14.23 11.23 8.64
C VAL A 73 12.76 11.64 8.77
N LEU A 74 11.95 11.42 7.72
CA LEU A 74 10.54 11.71 7.75
C LEU A 74 9.80 10.84 8.76
N ASP A 75 10.04 9.53 8.77
CA ASP A 75 9.39 8.59 9.70
C ASP A 75 9.75 8.92 11.15
N ASN A 76 11.00 9.27 11.43
CA ASN A 76 11.45 9.69 12.76
C ASN A 76 10.81 11.01 13.20
N ALA A 77 10.70 11.98 12.28
CA ALA A 77 10.04 13.25 12.55
C ALA A 77 8.53 13.04 12.79
N LEU A 78 7.88 12.21 12.00
CA LEU A 78 6.46 11.86 12.17
C LEU A 78 6.22 11.12 13.49
N ALA A 79 7.06 10.16 13.84
CA ALA A 79 6.97 9.44 15.12
C ALA A 79 7.12 10.40 16.32
N ARG A 80 8.02 11.37 16.23
CA ARG A 80 8.28 12.32 17.31
C ARG A 80 7.24 13.44 17.41
N PHE A 81 6.85 14.04 16.28
CA PHE A 81 6.01 15.24 16.26
C PHE A 81 4.55 14.98 15.96
N ARG A 82 4.23 13.85 15.36
CA ARG A 82 2.88 13.46 14.94
C ARG A 82 2.59 11.98 15.16
N PRO A 83 2.83 11.42 16.38
CA PRO A 83 2.68 9.97 16.60
C PRO A 83 1.25 9.46 16.34
N VAL A 84 0.23 10.25 16.69
CA VAL A 84 -1.18 9.87 16.46
C VAL A 84 -1.47 9.71 14.96
N THR A 85 -0.98 10.64 14.14
CA THR A 85 -1.20 10.59 12.67
C THR A 85 -0.50 9.38 12.05
N LEU A 86 0.73 9.11 12.47
CA LEU A 86 1.48 7.94 12.01
C LEU A 86 0.79 6.64 12.45
N THR A 87 0.32 6.57 13.70
CA THR A 87 -0.43 5.42 14.21
C THR A 87 -1.69 5.15 13.42
N LEU A 88 -2.51 6.19 13.17
CA LEU A 88 -3.74 6.05 12.37
C LEU A 88 -3.43 5.56 10.96
N HIS A 89 -2.37 6.10 10.35
CA HIS A 89 -1.94 5.69 9.03
C HIS A 89 -1.45 4.23 8.99
N ALA A 90 -0.66 3.82 9.97
CA ALA A 90 -0.19 2.45 10.13
C ALA A 90 -1.35 1.46 10.33
N LEU A 91 -2.32 1.80 11.20
CA LEU A 91 -3.52 1.00 11.43
C LEU A 91 -4.40 0.89 10.19
N ALA A 92 -4.56 1.98 9.44
CA ALA A 92 -5.33 1.97 8.19
C ALA A 92 -4.68 1.05 7.14
N ARG A 93 -3.36 1.10 6.97
CA ARG A 93 -2.60 0.21 6.07
C ARG A 93 -2.69 -1.24 6.52
N LEU A 94 -2.47 -1.52 7.80
CA LEU A 94 -2.55 -2.86 8.38
C LEU A 94 -3.96 -3.44 8.18
N GLY A 95 -5.00 -2.69 8.51
CA GLY A 95 -6.39 -3.10 8.36
C GLY A 95 -6.76 -3.39 6.90
N LEU A 96 -6.33 -2.55 5.96
CA LEU A 96 -6.55 -2.77 4.53
C LEU A 96 -5.76 -3.99 4.04
N GLY A 97 -4.52 -4.18 4.49
CA GLY A 97 -3.72 -5.36 4.18
C GLY A 97 -4.40 -6.65 4.64
N LEU A 98 -4.86 -6.71 5.89
CA LEU A 98 -5.62 -7.84 6.42
C LEU A 98 -6.91 -8.09 5.62
N LEU A 99 -7.63 -7.04 5.25
CA LEU A 99 -8.86 -7.17 4.48
C LEU A 99 -8.61 -7.72 3.08
N TYR A 100 -7.52 -7.33 2.41
CA TYR A 100 -7.11 -7.93 1.15
C TYR A 100 -6.75 -9.41 1.31
N LEU A 101 -5.96 -9.76 2.32
CA LEU A 101 -5.58 -11.16 2.58
C LEU A 101 -6.81 -12.02 2.89
N PHE A 102 -7.74 -11.50 3.69
CA PHE A 102 -9.01 -12.17 3.97
C PHE A 102 -9.86 -12.36 2.69
N ALA A 103 -9.96 -11.32 1.85
CA ALA A 103 -10.67 -11.40 0.58
C ALA A 103 -10.04 -12.43 -0.36
N VAL A 104 -8.70 -12.50 -0.42
CA VAL A 104 -7.95 -13.51 -1.17
C VAL A 104 -8.23 -14.92 -0.65
N ALA A 105 -8.17 -15.14 0.65
CA ALA A 105 -8.50 -16.44 1.27
C ALA A 105 -9.93 -16.88 0.93
N ALA A 106 -10.90 -15.96 1.04
CA ALA A 106 -12.29 -16.23 0.68
C ALA A 106 -12.48 -16.52 -0.83
N LEU A 107 -11.70 -15.86 -1.71
CA LEU A 107 -11.69 -16.16 -3.14
C LEU A 107 -11.12 -17.55 -3.45
N PHE A 108 -10.06 -17.97 -2.76
CA PHE A 108 -9.49 -19.31 -2.94
C PHE A 108 -10.41 -20.41 -2.44
N SER A 109 -11.07 -20.22 -1.29
CA SER A 109 -12.02 -21.19 -0.73
C SER A 109 -13.35 -21.26 -1.48
N GLY A 110 -13.62 -20.34 -2.42
CA GLY A 110 -14.89 -20.26 -3.13
C GLY A 110 -16.08 -19.81 -2.27
N ASP A 111 -15.79 -19.14 -1.13
CA ASP A 111 -16.81 -18.68 -0.20
C ASP A 111 -17.74 -17.65 -0.88
N ALA A 112 -19.05 -17.79 -0.64
CA ALA A 112 -20.06 -16.84 -1.10
C ALA A 112 -19.83 -15.40 -0.56
N ARG A 113 -19.11 -15.28 0.57
CA ARG A 113 -18.73 -13.99 1.17
C ARG A 113 -17.59 -13.28 0.44
N ALA A 114 -16.81 -14.00 -0.39
CA ALA A 114 -15.66 -13.47 -1.11
C ALA A 114 -15.97 -12.18 -1.87
N ARG A 115 -17.10 -12.17 -2.60
CA ARG A 115 -17.54 -10.98 -3.33
C ARG A 115 -17.76 -9.77 -2.42
N ARG A 116 -18.38 -9.95 -1.25
CA ARG A 116 -18.60 -8.86 -0.28
C ARG A 116 -17.28 -8.37 0.30
N ALA A 117 -16.37 -9.29 0.64
CA ALA A 117 -15.03 -8.96 1.12
C ALA A 117 -14.24 -8.13 0.09
N CYS A 118 -14.28 -8.51 -1.19
CA CYS A 118 -13.61 -7.76 -2.26
C CYS A 118 -14.22 -6.36 -2.47
N LEU A 119 -15.54 -6.23 -2.40
CA LEU A 119 -16.19 -4.92 -2.48
C LEU A 119 -15.83 -4.05 -1.27
N LEU A 120 -15.82 -4.60 -0.06
CA LEU A 120 -15.40 -3.90 1.14
C LEU A 120 -13.94 -3.46 1.03
N ALA A 121 -13.05 -4.35 0.58
CA ALA A 121 -11.65 -4.03 0.33
C ALA A 121 -11.48 -2.89 -0.68
N GLY A 122 -12.30 -2.87 -1.75
CA GLY A 122 -12.30 -1.77 -2.71
C GLY A 122 -12.71 -0.43 -2.08
N TRP A 123 -13.81 -0.37 -1.32
CA TRP A 123 -14.25 0.86 -0.67
C TRP A 123 -13.26 1.35 0.39
N THR A 124 -12.77 0.43 1.23
CA THR A 124 -11.73 0.75 2.21
C THR A 124 -10.44 1.21 1.52
N GLY A 125 -10.09 0.59 0.38
CA GLY A 125 -8.93 0.98 -0.41
C GLY A 125 -9.02 2.41 -0.93
N ILE A 126 -10.20 2.87 -1.39
CA ILE A 126 -10.43 4.27 -1.77
C ILE A 126 -10.21 5.18 -0.55
N ALA A 127 -10.83 4.87 0.59
CA ALA A 127 -10.72 5.70 1.78
C ALA A 127 -9.26 5.82 2.28
N VAL A 128 -8.52 4.70 2.32
CA VAL A 128 -7.11 4.69 2.74
C VAL A 128 -6.22 5.44 1.74
N SER A 129 -6.42 5.24 0.43
CA SER A 129 -5.62 5.93 -0.59
C SER A 129 -5.89 7.44 -0.62
N ALA A 130 -7.15 7.86 -0.50
CA ALA A 130 -7.52 9.27 -0.40
C ALA A 130 -6.98 9.89 0.90
N GLY A 131 -7.09 9.18 2.03
CA GLY A 131 -6.50 9.59 3.30
C GLY A 131 -4.99 9.75 3.24
N ASN A 132 -4.30 8.83 2.55
CA ASN A 132 -2.86 8.91 2.33
C ASN A 132 -2.49 10.14 1.46
N ALA A 133 -3.23 10.39 0.38
CA ALA A 133 -3.01 11.58 -0.45
C ALA A 133 -3.20 12.87 0.36
N LEU A 134 -4.26 12.95 1.17
CA LEU A 134 -4.50 14.09 2.06
C LEU A 134 -3.37 14.25 3.08
N PHE A 135 -2.92 13.16 3.70
CA PHE A 135 -1.79 13.15 4.62
C PHE A 135 -0.51 13.70 3.97
N LEU A 136 -0.19 13.27 2.76
CA LEU A 136 0.97 13.74 2.02
C LEU A 136 0.90 15.25 1.75
N VAL A 137 -0.27 15.73 1.29
CA VAL A 137 -0.44 17.16 0.96
C VAL A 137 -0.47 18.03 2.21
N VAL A 138 -1.18 17.62 3.27
CA VAL A 138 -1.42 18.47 4.45
C VAL A 138 -0.26 18.36 5.45
N VAL A 139 0.30 17.16 5.65
CA VAL A 139 1.32 16.94 6.69
C VAL A 139 2.72 16.96 6.09
N VAL A 140 3.01 16.04 5.17
CA VAL A 140 4.38 15.85 4.66
C VAL A 140 4.86 17.07 3.90
N ARG A 141 4.06 17.60 2.97
CA ARG A 141 4.41 18.80 2.20
C ARG A 141 4.67 20.01 3.09
N ARG A 142 3.92 20.18 4.20
CA ARG A 142 4.15 21.27 5.16
C ARG A 142 5.38 21.04 6.04
N MET A 143 5.74 19.80 6.31
CA MET A 143 6.93 19.48 7.11
C MET A 143 8.21 19.53 6.28
N LEU A 144 8.12 19.38 4.95
CA LEU A 144 9.27 19.30 4.07
C LEU A 144 10.28 20.45 4.25
N PRO A 145 9.89 21.73 4.31
CA PRO A 145 10.83 22.84 4.54
C PRO A 145 11.64 22.72 5.84
N TRP A 146 11.07 22.08 6.86
CA TRP A 146 11.73 21.83 8.14
C TRP A 146 12.65 20.62 8.12
N LEU A 147 12.31 19.62 7.29
CA LEU A 147 13.07 18.38 7.15
C LEU A 147 14.29 18.54 6.25
N LEU A 148 14.23 19.39 5.25
CA LEU A 148 15.29 19.57 4.24
C LEU A 148 16.63 19.98 4.86
N PRO A 149 16.72 20.95 5.81
CA PRO A 149 17.99 21.30 6.45
C PRO A 149 18.56 20.13 7.24
N MET A 150 17.71 19.36 7.93
CA MET A 150 18.15 18.19 8.70
C MET A 150 18.67 17.08 7.78
N LEU A 151 17.99 16.85 6.66
CA LEU A 151 18.39 15.86 5.67
C LEU A 151 19.71 16.24 4.98
N SER A 152 19.83 17.49 4.53
CA SER A 152 21.05 17.97 3.88
C SER A 152 22.26 17.94 4.83
N PHE A 153 22.06 18.31 6.10
CA PHE A 153 23.10 18.23 7.12
C PHE A 153 23.55 16.78 7.37
N ALA A 154 22.59 15.86 7.55
CA ALA A 154 22.90 14.44 7.75
C ALA A 154 23.67 13.85 6.56
N MET A 155 23.27 14.18 5.34
CA MET A 155 23.93 13.71 4.13
C MET A 155 25.32 14.31 3.94
N ALA A 156 25.51 15.60 4.25
CA ALA A 156 26.83 16.25 4.22
C ALA A 156 27.79 15.63 5.24
N GLN A 157 27.30 15.34 6.46
CA GLN A 157 28.10 14.70 7.50
C GLN A 157 28.58 13.31 7.09
N ASP A 158 27.71 12.53 6.48
CA ASP A 158 28.06 11.18 6.03
C ASP A 158 28.94 11.18 4.78
N ALA A 159 28.74 12.12 3.86
CA ALA A 159 29.62 12.31 2.73
C ALA A 159 31.06 12.65 3.21
N THR A 160 31.19 13.53 4.20
CA THR A 160 32.47 13.88 4.81
C THR A 160 33.12 12.66 5.47
N ARG A 161 32.37 11.85 6.23
CA ARG A 161 32.89 10.61 6.83
C ARG A 161 33.35 9.60 5.80
N ALA A 162 32.67 9.53 4.65
CA ALA A 162 33.02 8.62 3.56
C ALA A 162 34.07 9.17 2.59
N GLY A 163 34.63 10.38 2.85
CA GLY A 163 35.59 11.04 1.95
C GLY A 163 35.01 11.42 0.59
N ARG A 164 33.68 11.60 0.49
CA ARG A 164 32.95 11.95 -0.73
C ARG A 164 32.52 13.43 -0.73
N PRO A 165 32.35 14.06 -1.89
CA PRO A 165 31.81 15.43 -1.95
C PRO A 165 30.35 15.42 -1.40
N ALA A 166 30.02 16.45 -0.62
CA ALA A 166 28.66 16.65 -0.15
C ALA A 166 27.70 16.90 -1.32
N PRO A 167 26.51 16.28 -1.31
CA PRO A 167 25.52 16.54 -2.37
C PRO A 167 25.03 18.00 -2.29
N GLU A 168 24.74 18.58 -3.46
CA GLU A 168 24.19 19.92 -3.53
C GLU A 168 22.83 20.01 -2.84
N ALA A 169 22.62 21.06 -2.02
CA ALA A 169 21.38 21.24 -1.26
C ALA A 169 20.14 21.29 -2.18
N VAL A 170 20.28 21.83 -3.39
CA VAL A 170 19.20 21.87 -4.40
C VAL A 170 18.83 20.46 -4.84
N MET A 171 19.81 19.61 -5.14
CA MET A 171 19.59 18.22 -5.53
C MET A 171 18.87 17.44 -4.41
N VAL A 172 19.29 17.63 -3.16
CA VAL A 172 18.65 17.01 -2.00
C VAL A 172 17.19 17.44 -1.88
N ALA A 173 16.92 18.75 -2.07
CA ALA A 173 15.56 19.29 -1.99
C ALA A 173 14.64 18.75 -3.08
N GLU A 174 15.09 18.70 -4.34
CA GLU A 174 14.32 18.19 -5.46
C GLU A 174 14.01 16.70 -5.30
N HIS A 175 15.01 15.89 -4.97
CA HIS A 175 14.81 14.46 -4.74
C HIS A 175 13.91 14.18 -3.53
N ALA A 176 14.10 14.89 -2.41
CA ALA A 176 13.24 14.76 -1.25
C ALA A 176 11.78 15.10 -1.60
N ARG A 177 11.52 16.18 -2.34
CA ARG A 177 10.17 16.53 -2.80
C ARG A 177 9.58 15.47 -3.68
N LEU A 178 10.34 15.03 -4.70
CA LEU A 178 9.88 14.03 -5.68
C LEU A 178 9.50 12.73 -4.97
N PHE A 179 10.38 12.19 -4.12
CA PHE A 179 10.21 10.85 -3.55
C PHE A 179 9.39 10.82 -2.25
N LEU A 180 9.35 11.90 -1.47
CA LEU A 180 8.56 11.95 -0.25
C LEU A 180 7.13 12.48 -0.46
N VAL A 181 6.87 13.19 -1.56
CA VAL A 181 5.55 13.79 -1.83
C VAL A 181 5.01 13.34 -3.17
N ASP A 182 5.70 13.65 -4.28
CA ASP A 182 5.11 13.54 -5.62
C ASP A 182 4.90 12.07 -6.03
N VAL A 183 5.90 11.21 -5.88
CA VAL A 183 5.78 9.77 -6.19
C VAL A 183 4.75 9.08 -5.29
N PRO A 184 4.75 9.23 -3.94
CA PRO A 184 3.71 8.65 -3.09
C PRO A 184 2.30 9.18 -3.39
N LEU A 185 2.17 10.43 -3.86
CA LEU A 185 0.88 10.99 -4.29
C LEU A 185 0.36 10.28 -5.54
N VAL A 186 1.23 10.07 -6.55
CA VAL A 186 0.88 9.27 -7.74
C VAL A 186 0.49 7.85 -7.36
N VAL A 187 1.27 7.19 -6.48
CA VAL A 187 0.96 5.84 -5.98
C VAL A 187 -0.40 5.81 -5.28
N SER A 188 -0.74 6.85 -4.50
CA SER A 188 -2.06 6.96 -3.87
C SER A 188 -3.18 7.10 -4.91
N GLY A 189 -2.96 7.88 -5.98
CA GLY A 189 -3.89 7.97 -7.11
C GLY A 189 -4.09 6.63 -7.81
N MET A 190 -3.01 5.89 -8.04
CA MET A 190 -3.10 4.51 -8.58
C MET A 190 -3.85 3.57 -7.63
N GLY A 191 -3.71 3.73 -6.32
CA GLY A 191 -4.46 2.98 -5.31
C GLY A 191 -5.98 3.22 -5.40
N VAL A 192 -6.40 4.46 -5.67
CA VAL A 192 -7.82 4.79 -5.93
C VAL A 192 -8.30 4.10 -7.21
N LEU A 193 -7.55 4.23 -8.31
CA LEU A 193 -7.90 3.59 -9.59
C LEU A 193 -8.01 2.07 -9.45
N TRP A 194 -7.06 1.43 -8.77
CA TRP A 194 -7.10 0.01 -8.46
C TRP A 194 -8.37 -0.38 -7.69
N SER A 195 -8.71 0.38 -6.67
CA SER A 195 -9.88 0.14 -5.83
C SER A 195 -11.18 0.29 -6.61
N LEU A 196 -11.27 1.28 -7.50
CA LEU A 196 -12.39 1.45 -8.43
C LEU A 196 -12.52 0.27 -9.40
N LEU A 197 -11.40 -0.23 -9.92
CA LEU A 197 -11.37 -1.41 -10.80
C LEU A 197 -11.90 -2.65 -10.07
N LEU A 198 -11.48 -2.87 -8.82
CA LEU A 198 -12.01 -3.95 -7.98
C LEU A 198 -13.52 -3.83 -7.80
N ILE A 199 -14.01 -2.65 -7.43
CA ILE A 199 -15.45 -2.41 -7.24
C ILE A 199 -16.21 -2.67 -8.54
N ALA A 200 -15.74 -2.11 -9.65
CA ALA A 200 -16.38 -2.28 -10.97
C ALA A 200 -16.43 -3.76 -11.36
N TYR A 201 -15.32 -4.49 -11.19
CA TYR A 201 -15.26 -5.93 -11.52
C TYR A 201 -16.21 -6.75 -10.66
N PHE A 202 -16.17 -6.60 -9.32
CA PHE A 202 -17.00 -7.39 -8.41
C PHE A 202 -18.47 -6.94 -8.36
N ARG A 203 -18.83 -5.75 -8.87
CA ARG A 203 -20.20 -5.33 -9.17
C ARG A 203 -20.73 -5.93 -10.47
N GLY A 204 -19.86 -6.34 -11.37
CA GLY A 204 -20.22 -6.84 -12.70
C GLY A 204 -21.23 -8.01 -12.66
N ARG A 205 -22.13 -8.04 -13.65
CA ARG A 205 -23.21 -9.03 -13.73
C ARG A 205 -22.67 -10.47 -13.77
N ARG A 206 -21.56 -10.72 -14.46
CA ARG A 206 -20.95 -12.06 -14.59
C ARG A 206 -20.46 -12.59 -13.24
N VAL A 207 -19.80 -11.76 -12.46
CA VAL A 207 -19.30 -12.14 -11.12
C VAL A 207 -20.47 -12.35 -10.16
N ARG A 208 -21.50 -11.50 -10.24
CA ARG A 208 -22.72 -11.66 -9.43
C ARG A 208 -23.41 -13.00 -9.70
N LEU A 209 -23.56 -13.38 -10.96
CA LEU A 209 -24.18 -14.64 -11.36
C LEU A 209 -23.35 -15.84 -10.88
N PHE A 210 -22.01 -15.78 -11.00
CA PHE A 210 -21.12 -16.84 -10.53
C PHE A 210 -21.31 -17.12 -9.03
N TYR A 211 -21.37 -16.10 -8.19
CA TYR A 211 -21.55 -16.26 -6.73
C TYR A 211 -22.99 -16.54 -6.30
N ASN A 212 -24.00 -16.21 -7.11
CA ASN A 212 -25.39 -16.55 -6.81
C ASN A 212 -25.74 -18.00 -7.19
N GLN A 213 -25.00 -18.62 -8.12
CA GLN A 213 -25.18 -20.03 -8.48
C GLN A 213 -24.47 -20.98 -7.52
N ALA A 214 -23.51 -20.47 -6.72
CA ALA A 214 -22.79 -21.22 -5.69
C ALA A 214 -23.54 -21.36 -4.36
N ARG A 215 -24.74 -20.77 -4.25
CA ARG A 215 -25.68 -20.94 -3.14
C ARG A 215 -26.72 -22.00 -3.49
#